data_c451df30404a0963d2230100ed00487e
#
_entry.id   c451df30404a0963d2230100ed00487e
#
_cell.length_a   1.000
_cell.length_b   1.000
_cell.length_c   1.000
_cell.angle_alpha   90.00
_cell.angle_beta   90.00
_cell.angle_gamma   90.00
#
_symmetry.space_group_name_H-M   'P 1'
#
loop_
_entity.id
_entity.type
_entity.pdbx_description
1 polymer ?
#
loop_
_entity_poly.entity_id
_entity_poly.type
_entity_poly.pdbx_seq_one_letter_code
_entity_poly.pdbx_strand_id
1 'polypeptide(L)'
;MKRHVVIFEDSAQADVRRSYEWGCRAWGKRKAQQWARELRTAVFKQLAGVPRGFPLAPEDSEFTEEIRQMAIGRYRVLFTIRGREVHVLHLRGAYVGRIDLIEEDS
;
A
#
# COMPACT_ATOMS: atom_id res chain seq x y z
N MET A 1 0.27 8.00 24.56
CA MET A 1 -0.65 7.80 23.45
C MET A 1 -0.57 6.38 22.93
N LYS A 2 -1.70 5.79 22.70
CA LYS A 2 -1.73 4.40 22.23
C LYS A 2 -1.58 4.37 20.73
N ARG A 3 -0.67 3.52 20.26
CA ARG A 3 -0.44 3.37 18.82
C ARG A 3 -1.30 2.23 18.32
N HIS A 4 -1.58 2.29 17.03
CA HIS A 4 -2.32 1.22 16.36
C HIS A 4 -1.36 0.09 15.96
N VAL A 5 -1.89 -1.11 15.95
CA VAL A 5 -1.16 -2.27 15.41
C VAL A 5 -1.46 -2.33 13.92
N VAL A 6 -0.41 -2.40 13.11
CA VAL A 6 -0.56 -2.42 11.67
C VAL A 6 -0.35 -3.84 11.17
N ILE A 7 -1.34 -4.35 10.44
CA ILE A 7 -1.35 -5.72 9.94
C ILE A 7 -1.49 -5.67 8.41
N PHE A 8 -0.56 -6.32 7.72
CA PHE A 8 -0.67 -6.48 6.27
C PHE A 8 -1.47 -7.74 5.97
N GLU A 9 -2.63 -7.58 5.36
CA GLU A 9 -3.44 -8.70 4.91
C GLU A 9 -2.75 -9.45 3.78
N ASP A 10 -3.14 -10.68 3.54
CA ASP A 10 -2.53 -11.50 2.49
C ASP A 10 -2.59 -10.82 1.13
N SER A 11 -3.69 -10.14 0.83
CA SER A 11 -3.84 -9.40 -0.43
C SER A 11 -2.80 -8.30 -0.56
N ALA A 12 -2.55 -7.57 0.53
CA ALA A 12 -1.55 -6.52 0.53
C ALA A 12 -0.15 -7.10 0.37
N GLN A 13 0.12 -8.21 1.06
CA GLN A 13 1.41 -8.87 0.95
C GLN A 13 1.66 -9.36 -0.47
N ALA A 14 0.63 -9.88 -1.12
CA ALA A 14 0.73 -10.31 -2.51
C ALA A 14 1.03 -9.14 -3.43
N ASP A 15 0.38 -7.99 -3.18
CA ASP A 15 0.63 -6.79 -3.97
C ASP A 15 2.08 -6.32 -3.83
N VAL A 16 2.60 -6.32 -2.60
CA VAL A 16 4.00 -5.94 -2.36
C VAL A 16 4.94 -6.90 -3.07
N ARG A 17 4.64 -8.20 -3.01
CA ARG A 17 5.46 -9.21 -3.67
C ARG A 17 5.51 -8.99 -5.18
N ARG A 18 4.36 -8.74 -5.80
CA ARG A 18 4.31 -8.49 -7.24
C ARG A 18 5.15 -7.28 -7.63
N SER A 19 5.02 -6.20 -6.85
CA SER A 19 5.80 -5.00 -7.09
C SER A 19 7.28 -5.24 -6.87
N TYR A 20 7.62 -6.03 -5.86
CA TYR A 20 8.99 -6.41 -5.59
C TYR A 20 9.58 -7.21 -6.76
N GLU A 21 8.84 -8.18 -7.27
CA GLU A 21 9.30 -9.00 -8.38
C GLU A 21 9.52 -8.16 -9.63
N TRP A 22 8.61 -7.25 -9.90
CA TRP A 22 8.79 -6.30 -10.98
C TRP A 22 10.05 -5.46 -10.77
N GLY A 23 10.25 -4.97 -9.56
CA GLY A 23 11.42 -4.17 -9.21
C GLY A 23 12.72 -4.94 -9.39
N CYS A 24 12.72 -6.23 -9.09
CA CYS A 24 13.90 -7.07 -9.29
C CYS A 24 14.30 -7.09 -10.76
N ARG A 25 13.33 -7.13 -11.66
CA ARG A 25 13.60 -7.12 -13.10
C ARG A 25 14.03 -5.74 -13.58
N ALA A 26 13.41 -4.70 -13.04
CA ALA A 26 13.64 -3.32 -13.50
C ALA A 26 14.90 -2.70 -12.89
N TRP A 27 15.17 -2.97 -11.62
CA TRP A 27 16.24 -2.27 -10.88
C TRP A 27 17.31 -3.19 -10.32
N GLY A 28 17.07 -4.49 -10.27
CA GLY A 28 17.92 -5.45 -9.61
C GLY A 28 17.44 -5.77 -8.21
N LYS A 29 17.84 -6.94 -7.72
CA LYS A 29 17.33 -7.49 -6.48
C LYS A 29 17.64 -6.60 -5.28
N ARG A 30 18.85 -6.04 -5.21
CA ARG A 30 19.24 -5.21 -4.07
C ARG A 30 18.33 -3.99 -3.90
N LYS A 31 18.10 -3.28 -5.00
CA LYS A 31 17.25 -2.09 -4.95
C LYS A 31 15.80 -2.44 -4.66
N ALA A 32 15.34 -3.55 -5.21
CA ALA A 32 13.99 -4.00 -4.95
C ALA A 32 13.79 -4.38 -3.49
N GLN A 33 14.77 -5.04 -2.86
CA GLN A 33 14.71 -5.37 -1.45
C GLN A 33 14.71 -4.12 -0.58
N GLN A 34 15.52 -3.15 -0.94
CA GLN A 34 15.57 -1.88 -0.22
C GLN A 34 14.23 -1.15 -0.31
N TRP A 35 13.65 -1.12 -1.51
CA TRP A 35 12.34 -0.50 -1.72
C TRP A 35 11.26 -1.15 -0.86
N ALA A 36 11.21 -2.48 -0.86
CA ALA A 36 10.19 -3.20 -0.11
C ALA A 36 10.32 -2.94 1.40
N ARG A 37 11.54 -2.91 1.90
CA ARG A 37 11.81 -2.65 3.31
C ARG A 37 11.42 -1.24 3.69
N GLU A 38 11.79 -0.26 2.88
CA GLU A 38 11.47 1.13 3.15
C GLU A 38 9.98 1.39 3.08
N LEU A 39 9.30 0.76 2.13
CA LEU A 39 7.85 0.87 2.02
C LEU A 39 7.17 0.35 3.29
N ARG A 40 7.53 -0.83 3.74
CA ARG A 40 6.93 -1.42 4.93
C ARG A 40 7.19 -0.57 6.17
N THR A 41 8.41 -0.10 6.33
CA THR A 41 8.78 0.74 7.45
C THR A 41 7.96 2.02 7.48
N ALA A 42 7.83 2.68 6.33
CA ALA A 42 7.08 3.92 6.24
C ALA A 42 5.59 3.68 6.53
N VAL A 43 5.02 2.61 6.00
CA VAL A 43 3.62 2.28 6.24
C VAL A 43 3.38 2.02 7.71
N PHE A 44 4.19 1.18 8.34
CA PHE A 44 4.05 0.90 9.76
C PHE A 44 4.15 2.17 10.59
N LYS A 45 5.15 3.01 10.31
CA LYS A 45 5.38 4.21 11.08
C LYS A 45 4.21 5.17 11.00
N GLN A 46 3.70 5.41 9.80
CA GLN A 46 2.64 6.39 9.61
C GLN A 46 1.29 5.89 10.09
N LEU A 47 0.95 4.65 9.80
CA LEU A 47 -0.35 4.12 10.16
C LEU A 47 -0.47 3.75 11.63
N ALA A 48 0.65 3.47 12.30
CA ALA A 48 0.62 3.25 13.74
C ALA A 48 0.29 4.52 14.51
N GLY A 49 0.57 5.69 13.93
CA GLY A 49 0.36 6.98 14.58
C GLY A 49 -1.05 7.49 14.46
N VAL A 50 -1.40 8.06 13.31
CA VAL A 50 -2.70 8.71 13.11
C VAL A 50 -3.40 8.20 11.84
N PRO A 51 -3.86 6.95 11.85
CA PRO A 51 -4.47 6.39 10.64
C PRO A 51 -5.75 7.12 10.23
N ARG A 52 -6.50 7.69 11.18
CA ARG A 52 -7.73 8.41 10.85
C ARG A 52 -7.48 9.77 10.22
N GLY A 53 -6.23 10.21 10.19
CA GLY A 53 -5.85 11.44 9.51
C GLY A 53 -5.80 11.31 8.00
N PHE A 54 -5.86 10.10 7.46
CA PHE A 54 -5.81 9.88 6.02
C PHE A 54 -7.21 9.87 5.43
N PRO A 55 -7.38 10.33 4.18
CA PRO A 55 -8.70 10.46 3.58
C PRO A 55 -9.29 9.10 3.18
N LEU A 56 -10.59 9.10 2.91
CA LEU A 56 -11.23 7.94 2.33
C LEU A 56 -10.73 7.74 0.91
N ALA A 57 -10.57 6.48 0.54
CA ALA A 57 -10.14 6.13 -0.80
C ALA A 57 -11.30 6.19 -1.77
N PRO A 58 -11.04 6.42 -3.07
CA PRO A 58 -12.11 6.32 -4.07
C PRO A 58 -12.80 4.97 -4.06
N GLU A 59 -12.09 3.92 -3.66
CA GLU A 59 -12.63 2.57 -3.60
C GLU A 59 -13.54 2.33 -2.40
N ASP A 60 -13.70 3.32 -1.52
CA ASP A 60 -14.48 3.16 -0.29
C ASP A 60 -15.88 2.64 -0.57
N SER A 61 -16.53 3.12 -1.62
CA SER A 61 -17.89 2.72 -1.95
C SER A 61 -18.01 1.25 -2.37
N GLU A 62 -16.90 0.60 -2.68
CA GLU A 62 -16.88 -0.79 -3.10
C GLU A 62 -16.85 -1.76 -1.92
N PHE A 63 -16.71 -1.25 -0.71
CA PHE A 63 -16.52 -2.07 0.49
C PHE A 63 -17.58 -1.74 1.54
N THR A 64 -17.78 -2.68 2.46
CA THR A 64 -18.69 -2.47 3.58
C THR A 64 -18.03 -1.68 4.71
N GLU A 65 -16.71 -1.71 4.79
CA GLU A 65 -15.93 -0.94 5.77
C GLU A 65 -15.42 0.34 5.12
N GLU A 66 -15.13 1.33 5.96
CA GLU A 66 -14.46 2.55 5.46
C GLU A 66 -13.08 2.20 4.98
N ILE A 67 -12.78 2.55 3.74
CA ILE A 67 -11.46 2.33 3.16
C ILE A 67 -10.77 3.68 3.01
N ARG A 68 -9.62 3.79 3.64
CA ARG A 68 -8.79 4.98 3.58
C ARG A 68 -7.55 4.73 2.74
N GLN A 69 -6.92 5.79 2.30
CA GLN A 69 -5.71 5.66 1.49
C GLN A 69 -4.60 6.54 2.04
N MET A 70 -3.39 6.03 1.90
CA MET A 70 -2.17 6.77 2.20
C MET A 70 -1.30 6.72 0.95
N ALA A 71 -0.92 7.89 0.45
CA ALA A 71 0.00 7.95 -0.67
C ALA A 71 1.43 7.80 -0.16
N ILE A 72 2.20 6.99 -0.85
CA ILE A 72 3.61 6.84 -0.55
C ILE A 72 4.36 6.62 -1.87
N GLY A 73 5.17 7.61 -2.24
CA GLY A 73 5.81 7.58 -3.55
C GLY A 73 4.76 7.53 -4.65
N ARG A 74 4.85 6.52 -5.50
CA ARG A 74 3.91 6.33 -6.60
C ARG A 74 2.80 5.35 -6.27
N TYR A 75 2.71 4.98 -5.01
CA TYR A 75 1.76 3.96 -4.58
C TYR A 75 0.71 4.54 -3.66
N ARG A 76 -0.43 3.87 -3.62
CA ARG A 76 -1.48 4.14 -2.66
C ARG A 76 -1.66 2.89 -1.81
N VAL A 77 -1.65 3.09 -0.51
CA VAL A 77 -1.89 2.01 0.45
C VAL A 77 -3.34 2.11 0.87
N LEU A 78 -4.12 1.08 0.60
CA LEU A 78 -5.53 1.04 1.01
C LEU A 78 -5.63 0.27 2.31
N PHE A 79 -6.31 0.86 3.28
CA PHE A 79 -6.40 0.24 4.59
C PHE A 79 -7.74 0.54 5.25
N THR A 80 -8.09 -0.26 6.23
CA THR A 80 -9.26 -0.03 7.07
C THR A 80 -8.84 -0.09 8.53
N ILE A 81 -9.59 0.61 9.39
CA ILE A 81 -9.29 0.64 10.82
C ILE A 81 -10.34 -0.17 11.54
N ARG A 82 -9.88 -1.13 12.32
CA ARG A 82 -10.75 -1.98 13.14
C ARG A 82 -10.28 -1.85 14.59
N GLY A 83 -10.91 -0.94 15.34
CA GLY A 83 -10.48 -0.68 16.70
C GLY A 83 -9.05 -0.15 16.73
N ARG A 84 -8.16 -0.90 17.34
CA ARG A 84 -6.75 -0.53 17.44
C ARG A 84 -5.89 -1.14 16.36
N GLU A 85 -6.50 -1.87 15.45
CA GLU A 85 -5.79 -2.49 14.36
C GLU A 85 -6.02 -1.72 13.07
N VAL A 86 -4.96 -1.56 12.31
CA VAL A 86 -5.03 -1.03 10.96
C VAL A 86 -4.70 -2.18 10.04
N HIS A 87 -5.66 -2.56 9.21
CA HIS A 87 -5.49 -3.65 8.27
C HIS A 87 -5.18 -3.08 6.90
N VAL A 88 -3.96 -3.31 6.44
CA VAL A 88 -3.55 -2.89 5.09
C VAL A 88 -4.10 -3.94 4.13
N LEU A 89 -4.97 -3.52 3.23
CA LEU A 89 -5.70 -4.41 2.35
C LEU A 89 -5.04 -4.55 0.99
N HIS A 90 -4.57 -3.44 0.44
CA HIS A 90 -4.00 -3.45 -0.90
C HIS A 90 -2.93 -2.38 -1.02
N LEU A 91 -1.99 -2.64 -1.91
CA LEU A 91 -1.04 -1.65 -2.39
C LEU A 91 -1.36 -1.45 -3.86
N ARG A 92 -1.74 -0.24 -4.24
CA ARG A 92 -2.05 0.09 -5.62
C ARG A 92 -1.08 1.15 -6.09
N GLY A 93 -0.41 0.87 -7.19
CA GLY A 93 0.41 1.87 -7.81
C GLY A 93 -0.50 2.83 -8.55
N ALA A 94 -0.55 4.08 -8.07
CA ALA A 94 -1.27 5.12 -8.80
C ALA A 94 -0.79 5.20 -10.23
N TYR A 95 0.37 4.69 -10.44
CA TYR A 95 1.07 4.71 -11.68
C TYR A 95 0.96 3.41 -12.45
N VAL A 96 0.89 2.29 -11.73
CA VAL A 96 0.87 0.96 -12.36
C VAL A 96 -0.35 0.80 -13.26
N GLY A 97 -1.53 1.20 -12.78
CA GLY A 97 -2.72 1.11 -13.60
C GLY A 97 -2.61 1.94 -14.88
N ARG A 98 -2.01 3.12 -14.77
CA ARG A 98 -1.82 3.98 -15.95
C ARG A 98 -0.73 3.46 -16.87
N ILE A 99 0.32 2.93 -16.28
CA ILE A 99 1.41 2.33 -17.05
C ILE A 99 0.90 1.12 -17.81
N ASP A 100 0.08 0.31 -17.17
CA ASP A 100 -0.49 -0.86 -17.83
C ASP A 100 -1.28 -0.44 -19.06
N LEU A 101 -2.07 0.62 -18.95
CA LEU A 101 -2.83 1.14 -20.08
C LEU A 101 -1.89 1.67 -21.17
N ILE A 102 -0.84 2.35 -20.78
CA ILE A 102 0.13 2.90 -21.71
C ILE A 102 0.89 1.78 -22.41
N GLU A 103 1.27 0.76 -21.68
CA GLU A 103 2.00 -0.38 -22.23
C GLU A 103 1.14 -1.16 -23.22
N GLU A 104 -0.15 -1.27 -22.93
CA GLU A 104 -1.07 -1.90 -23.85
C GLU A 104 -1.20 -1.12 -25.14
N ASP A 105 -1.12 0.19 -25.04
CA ASP A 105 -1.19 1.08 -26.20
C ASP A 105 0.11 1.09 -27.00
N SER A 106 1.19 0.73 -26.37
CA SER A 106 2.48 0.69 -27.04
C SER A 106 2.76 -0.70 -27.52
#